data_b8dfbe64aa9303575d1c72fd7524c4b2
#
_entry.id   b8dfbe64aa9303575d1c72fd7524c4b2
#
_cell.length_a   1.000
_cell.length_b   1.000
_cell.length_c   1.000
_cell.angle_alpha   90.00
_cell.angle_beta   90.00
_cell.angle_gamma   90.00
#
_symmetry.space_group_name_H-M   'P 1'
#
loop_
_entity.id
_entity.type
_entity.pdbx_description
1 polymer ?
#
loop_
_entity_poly.entity_id
_entity_poly.type
_entity_poly.pdbx_seq_one_letter_code
_entity_poly.pdbx_strand_id
1 'polypeptide(L)'
;YRKDARDPKYNTRLTINSAKGAAMMLRRSAIDRVGTFDEDFFIYFEETDLCHKLWLAGYKVIYEPLSVVYHYEAVDTHKQMRNSFIMYLSYRNRIASYLKNLSVPSILRLFPVLCLFYFFSCALYPTAVLRALVWNIWMFPKTMNKRRLVQRGRKLDDTTLFQTIWRDPPLIYYYYLFKSLKFYRHEPSLVETNHY
;
A
#
# COMPACT_ATOMS: atom_id res chain seq x y z
N TYR A 1 1.93 -11.92 -5.99
CA TYR A 1 1.63 -11.07 -7.12
C TYR A 1 1.52 -11.93 -8.39
N ARG A 2 0.44 -11.80 -9.18
CA ARG A 2 0.16 -12.60 -10.40
C ARG A 2 0.27 -14.12 -10.19
N LYS A 3 -0.39 -14.61 -9.17
CA LYS A 3 -0.52 -16.03 -8.93
C LYS A 3 -1.84 -16.49 -9.55
N ASP A 4 -1.86 -17.70 -10.10
CA ASP A 4 -3.05 -18.25 -10.72
C ASP A 4 -4.16 -18.39 -9.67
N ALA A 5 -5.29 -17.72 -9.88
CA ALA A 5 -6.45 -17.81 -8.99
C ALA A 5 -7.03 -19.22 -8.91
N ARG A 6 -6.71 -20.09 -9.89
CA ARG A 6 -7.13 -21.50 -9.92
C ARG A 6 -6.27 -22.40 -9.03
N ASP A 7 -5.13 -21.91 -8.50
CA ASP A 7 -4.30 -22.66 -7.57
C ASP A 7 -5.08 -22.96 -6.28
N PRO A 8 -5.32 -24.22 -5.90
CA PRO A 8 -6.15 -24.61 -4.75
C PRO A 8 -5.77 -23.93 -3.44
N LYS A 9 -4.51 -23.54 -3.26
CA LYS A 9 -4.06 -22.84 -2.06
C LYS A 9 -4.69 -21.45 -1.87
N TYR A 10 -5.25 -20.83 -2.94
CA TYR A 10 -5.97 -19.56 -2.87
C TYR A 10 -7.48 -19.74 -2.72
N ASN A 11 -8.00 -20.98 -2.68
CA ASN A 11 -9.42 -21.27 -2.45
C ASN A 11 -9.79 -21.31 -0.97
N THR A 12 -8.93 -20.85 -0.09
CA THR A 12 -9.18 -20.76 1.35
C THR A 12 -9.22 -19.31 1.81
N ARG A 13 -10.10 -19.03 2.75
CA ARG A 13 -10.18 -17.72 3.39
C ARG A 13 -8.88 -17.43 4.15
N LEU A 14 -8.25 -16.31 3.86
CA LEU A 14 -6.96 -15.92 4.41
C LEU A 14 -7.03 -14.55 5.06
N THR A 15 -6.27 -14.36 6.12
CA THR A 15 -5.98 -13.04 6.65
C THR A 15 -4.87 -12.40 5.83
N ILE A 16 -5.10 -11.19 5.32
CA ILE A 16 -4.20 -10.47 4.42
C ILE A 16 -3.85 -9.09 4.98
N ASN A 17 -2.70 -8.56 4.60
CA ASN A 17 -2.27 -7.24 5.04
C ASN A 17 -3.16 -6.12 4.48
N SER A 18 -3.47 -6.19 3.19
CA SER A 18 -4.23 -5.16 2.48
C SER A 18 -5.07 -5.79 1.38
N ALA A 19 -6.30 -5.33 1.22
CA ALA A 19 -7.16 -5.66 0.10
C ALA A 19 -6.94 -4.65 -1.04
N LYS A 20 -7.27 -5.06 -2.27
CA LYS A 20 -7.30 -4.16 -3.43
C LYS A 20 -8.58 -3.32 -3.41
N GLY A 21 -8.47 -2.01 -3.69
CA GLY A 21 -9.61 -1.09 -3.73
C GLY A 21 -10.65 -1.45 -4.78
N ALA A 22 -10.26 -2.19 -5.84
CA ALA A 22 -11.18 -2.65 -6.88
C ALA A 22 -12.27 -3.63 -6.41
N ALA A 23 -12.03 -4.35 -5.30
CA ALA A 23 -12.98 -5.31 -4.74
C ALA A 23 -12.82 -5.36 -3.22
N MET A 24 -13.40 -4.39 -2.52
CA MET A 24 -13.30 -4.26 -1.08
C MET A 24 -14.69 -4.05 -0.47
N MET A 25 -15.05 -4.88 0.50
CA MET A 25 -16.24 -4.68 1.34
C MET A 25 -15.80 -4.24 2.74
N LEU A 26 -16.39 -3.19 3.26
CA LEU A 26 -16.03 -2.60 4.53
C LEU A 26 -17.20 -2.68 5.52
N ARG A 27 -16.92 -3.10 6.75
CA ARG A 27 -17.89 -3.08 7.83
C ARG A 27 -18.14 -1.63 8.25
N ARG A 28 -19.39 -1.18 8.23
CA ARG A 28 -19.77 0.20 8.58
C ARG A 28 -19.24 0.61 9.95
N SER A 29 -19.43 -0.19 10.99
CA SER A 29 -18.97 0.13 12.34
C SER A 29 -17.43 0.23 12.46
N ALA A 30 -16.69 -0.45 11.58
CA ALA A 30 -15.23 -0.30 11.53
C ALA A 30 -14.83 1.06 10.91
N ILE A 31 -15.52 1.46 9.84
CA ILE A 31 -15.31 2.76 9.20
C ILE A 31 -15.70 3.92 10.12
N ASP A 32 -16.81 3.81 10.83
CA ASP A 32 -17.23 4.82 11.81
C ASP A 32 -16.18 5.01 12.91
N ARG A 33 -15.39 3.96 13.21
CA ARG A 33 -14.34 4.01 14.21
C ARG A 33 -12.99 4.53 13.70
N VAL A 34 -12.53 4.08 12.51
CA VAL A 34 -11.18 4.39 12.01
C VAL A 34 -11.17 5.48 10.93
N GLY A 35 -12.33 5.89 10.48
CA GLY A 35 -12.49 6.76 9.33
C GLY A 35 -12.37 6.01 7.98
N THR A 36 -12.60 6.72 6.91
CA THR A 36 -12.53 6.23 5.53
C THR A 36 -11.12 6.35 4.95
N PHE A 37 -11.04 6.37 3.62
CA PHE A 37 -9.81 6.70 2.90
C PHE A 37 -9.29 8.07 3.30
N ASP A 38 -7.96 8.22 3.26
CA ASP A 38 -7.33 9.52 3.53
C ASP A 38 -7.54 10.45 2.32
N GLU A 39 -8.19 11.57 2.52
CA GLU A 39 -8.50 12.56 1.48
C GLU A 39 -7.27 13.12 0.76
N ASP A 40 -6.11 13.12 1.44
CA ASP A 40 -4.85 13.58 0.86
C ASP A 40 -4.24 12.55 -0.09
N PHE A 41 -4.76 11.30 -0.10
CA PHE A 41 -4.33 10.25 -1.00
C PHE A 41 -5.30 10.18 -2.19
N PHE A 42 -4.87 10.68 -3.34
CA PHE A 42 -5.71 10.64 -4.54
C PHE A 42 -5.85 9.22 -5.08
N ILE A 43 -4.73 8.53 -5.30
CA ILE A 43 -4.65 7.16 -5.79
C ILE A 43 -3.31 6.57 -5.36
N TYR A 44 -3.21 5.25 -5.29
CA TYR A 44 -2.10 4.44 -4.78
C TYR A 44 -1.86 4.57 -3.28
N PHE A 45 -1.76 3.44 -2.63
CA PHE A 45 -1.52 3.27 -1.20
C PHE A 45 -2.70 3.64 -0.27
N GLU A 46 -3.80 4.19 -0.79
CA GLU A 46 -4.98 4.58 0.00
C GLU A 46 -5.65 3.38 0.66
N GLU A 47 -5.82 2.28 -0.09
CA GLU A 47 -6.38 1.04 0.45
C GLU A 47 -5.44 0.36 1.45
N THR A 48 -4.14 0.42 1.21
CA THR A 48 -3.13 -0.10 2.14
C THR A 48 -3.14 0.68 3.45
N ASP A 49 -3.24 2.00 3.38
CA ASP A 49 -3.36 2.88 4.54
C ASP A 49 -4.63 2.59 5.36
N LEU A 50 -5.77 2.45 4.68
CA LEU A 50 -7.03 2.12 5.34
C LEU A 50 -6.97 0.75 6.02
N CYS A 51 -6.47 -0.27 5.31
CA CYS A 51 -6.29 -1.61 5.89
C CYS A 51 -5.35 -1.58 7.10
N HIS A 52 -4.29 -0.81 7.05
CA HIS A 52 -3.37 -0.64 8.18
C HIS A 52 -4.07 -0.02 9.39
N LYS A 53 -4.87 1.04 9.20
CA LYS A 53 -5.68 1.63 10.27
C LYS A 53 -6.67 0.62 10.88
N LEU A 54 -7.32 -0.18 10.04
CA LEU A 54 -8.23 -1.24 10.48
C LEU A 54 -7.49 -2.26 11.36
N TRP A 55 -6.32 -2.72 10.93
CA TRP A 55 -5.48 -3.63 11.71
C TRP A 55 -5.10 -3.03 13.06
N LEU A 56 -4.60 -1.80 13.08
CA LEU A 56 -4.22 -1.13 14.32
C LEU A 56 -5.37 -0.99 15.31
N ALA A 57 -6.60 -0.83 14.80
CA ALA A 57 -7.81 -0.78 15.62
C ALA A 57 -8.34 -2.14 16.06
N GLY A 58 -7.65 -3.25 15.70
CA GLY A 58 -8.00 -4.61 16.08
C GLY A 58 -9.00 -5.31 15.15
N TYR A 59 -9.27 -4.74 13.97
CA TYR A 59 -10.05 -5.42 12.93
C TYR A 59 -9.13 -6.30 12.07
N LYS A 60 -9.73 -7.27 11.38
CA LYS A 60 -9.02 -8.15 10.44
C LYS A 60 -9.37 -7.79 9.00
N VAL A 61 -8.40 -7.86 8.12
CA VAL A 61 -8.62 -7.82 6.67
C VAL A 61 -8.57 -9.24 6.15
N ILE A 62 -9.64 -9.66 5.48
CA ILE A 62 -9.84 -11.06 5.08
C ILE A 62 -9.97 -11.12 3.56
N TYR A 63 -9.25 -12.06 2.96
CA TYR A 63 -9.45 -12.49 1.59
C TYR A 63 -10.57 -13.54 1.55
N GLU A 64 -11.60 -13.27 0.73
CA GLU A 64 -12.73 -14.18 0.51
C GLU A 64 -12.65 -14.76 -0.91
N PRO A 65 -12.25 -16.03 -1.07
CA PRO A 65 -12.03 -16.62 -2.38
C PRO A 65 -13.29 -16.77 -3.23
N LEU A 66 -14.47 -16.84 -2.60
CA LEU A 66 -15.75 -16.94 -3.32
C LEU A 66 -16.20 -15.60 -3.93
N SER A 67 -15.57 -14.49 -3.52
CA SER A 67 -15.84 -13.17 -4.08
C SER A 67 -14.92 -12.91 -5.28
N VAL A 68 -15.37 -13.31 -6.46
CA VAL A 68 -14.61 -13.17 -7.70
C VAL A 68 -15.00 -11.87 -8.41
N VAL A 69 -14.00 -11.06 -8.74
CA VAL A 69 -14.17 -9.81 -9.49
C VAL A 69 -13.19 -9.77 -10.64
N TYR A 70 -13.68 -9.48 -11.84
CA TYR A 70 -12.86 -9.24 -13.02
C TYR A 70 -12.54 -7.75 -13.10
N HIS A 71 -11.25 -7.42 -12.98
CA HIS A 71 -10.76 -6.06 -12.98
C HIS A 71 -9.85 -5.80 -14.17
N TYR A 72 -10.26 -4.89 -15.04
CA TYR A 72 -9.43 -4.41 -16.15
C TYR A 72 -8.37 -3.45 -15.62
N GLU A 73 -7.28 -4.02 -15.09
CA GLU A 73 -6.20 -3.25 -14.47
C GLU A 73 -5.52 -2.35 -15.51
N ALA A 74 -5.45 -1.08 -15.21
CA ALA A 74 -4.52 -0.12 -15.84
C ALA A 74 -4.75 0.26 -17.32
N VAL A 75 -5.80 -0.20 -17.97
CA VAL A 75 -6.01 0.17 -19.39
C VAL A 75 -6.18 1.68 -19.55
N ASP A 76 -6.86 2.35 -18.62
CA ASP A 76 -7.11 3.78 -18.71
C ASP A 76 -6.20 4.63 -17.83
N THR A 77 -5.90 4.23 -16.61
CA THR A 77 -5.13 5.03 -15.66
C THR A 77 -3.66 5.19 -16.10
N HIS A 78 -3.03 4.11 -16.59
CA HIS A 78 -1.64 4.16 -17.08
C HIS A 78 -1.50 4.85 -18.42
N LYS A 79 -2.54 4.83 -19.27
CA LYS A 79 -2.54 5.60 -20.53
C LYS A 79 -2.67 7.10 -20.29
N GLN A 80 -3.36 7.50 -19.21
CA GLN A 80 -3.65 8.91 -18.91
C GLN A 80 -2.60 9.56 -17.99
N MET A 81 -1.89 8.77 -17.16
CA MET A 81 -0.91 9.30 -16.21
C MET A 81 0.52 8.94 -16.61
N ARG A 82 1.42 9.94 -16.54
CA ARG A 82 2.86 9.69 -16.71
C ARG A 82 3.39 8.80 -15.58
N ASN A 83 4.24 7.84 -15.90
CA ASN A 83 4.86 6.93 -14.91
C ASN A 83 5.53 7.69 -13.74
N SER A 84 6.18 8.82 -14.01
CA SER A 84 6.79 9.66 -12.96
C SER A 84 5.76 10.23 -11.97
N PHE A 85 4.53 10.53 -12.43
CA PHE A 85 3.45 11.01 -11.56
C PHE A 85 2.88 9.87 -10.71
N ILE A 86 2.71 8.69 -11.28
CA ILE A 86 2.31 7.48 -10.53
C ILE A 86 3.33 7.16 -9.43
N MET A 87 4.63 7.20 -9.77
CA MET A 87 5.69 6.97 -8.79
C MET A 87 5.72 8.05 -7.71
N TYR A 88 5.52 9.32 -8.07
CA TYR A 88 5.38 10.41 -7.12
C TYR A 88 4.26 10.14 -6.10
N LEU A 89 3.05 9.79 -6.56
CA LEU A 89 1.92 9.50 -5.68
C LEU A 89 2.20 8.29 -4.79
N SER A 90 2.76 7.22 -5.35
CA SER A 90 3.10 6.01 -4.60
C SER A 90 4.14 6.29 -3.50
N TYR A 91 5.20 7.03 -3.80
CA TYR A 91 6.23 7.39 -2.82
C TYR A 91 5.68 8.33 -1.75
N ARG A 92 4.97 9.37 -2.16
CA ARG A 92 4.35 10.36 -1.30
C ARG A 92 3.42 9.73 -0.27
N ASN A 93 2.47 8.93 -0.75
CA ASN A 93 1.43 8.32 0.07
C ASN A 93 2.03 7.25 1.02
N ARG A 94 3.04 6.50 0.56
CA ARG A 94 3.74 5.52 1.39
C ARG A 94 4.43 6.17 2.59
N ILE A 95 5.17 7.26 2.39
CA ILE A 95 5.83 8.00 3.46
C ILE A 95 4.77 8.50 4.47
N ALA A 96 3.73 9.18 3.98
CA ALA A 96 2.66 9.71 4.82
C ALA A 96 1.95 8.60 5.62
N SER A 97 1.66 7.46 4.98
CA SER A 97 1.04 6.31 5.64
C SER A 97 1.94 5.72 6.74
N TYR A 98 3.23 5.57 6.49
CA TYR A 98 4.17 5.05 7.50
C TYR A 98 4.32 6.01 8.67
N LEU A 99 4.46 7.31 8.41
CA LEU A 99 4.52 8.33 9.45
C LEU A 99 3.25 8.36 10.30
N LYS A 100 2.09 8.13 9.70
CA LYS A 100 0.79 8.16 10.36
C LYS A 100 0.54 6.90 11.19
N ASN A 101 0.82 5.73 10.63
CA ASN A 101 0.36 4.45 11.14
C ASN A 101 1.39 3.72 12.02
N LEU A 102 2.68 3.75 11.67
CA LEU A 102 3.70 3.01 12.41
C LEU A 102 4.05 3.66 13.75
N SER A 103 4.43 2.86 14.73
CA SER A 103 5.04 3.33 15.98
C SER A 103 6.41 3.97 15.73
N VAL A 104 6.86 4.83 16.63
CA VAL A 104 8.19 5.47 16.50
C VAL A 104 9.31 4.43 16.44
N PRO A 105 9.36 3.40 17.31
CA PRO A 105 10.38 2.36 17.19
C PRO A 105 10.37 1.65 15.84
N SER A 106 9.18 1.36 15.28
CA SER A 106 9.06 0.74 13.96
C SER A 106 9.55 1.64 12.83
N ILE A 107 9.26 2.93 12.91
CA ILE A 107 9.78 3.91 11.94
C ILE A 107 11.31 3.93 12.00
N LEU A 108 11.90 4.02 13.18
CA LEU A 108 13.35 4.03 13.36
C LEU A 108 14.01 2.75 12.85
N ARG A 109 13.39 1.59 13.12
CA ARG A 109 13.86 0.30 12.60
C ARG A 109 13.83 0.21 11.09
N LEU A 110 12.79 0.75 10.45
CA LEU A 110 12.64 0.72 8.98
C LEU A 110 13.41 1.85 8.28
N PHE A 111 13.78 2.90 9.00
CA PHE A 111 14.38 4.10 8.42
C PHE A 111 15.60 3.82 7.55
N PRO A 112 16.63 3.02 7.96
CA PRO A 112 17.78 2.76 7.12
C PRO A 112 17.42 2.11 5.78
N VAL A 113 16.47 1.20 5.82
CA VAL A 113 16.01 0.49 4.62
C VAL A 113 15.19 1.39 3.71
N LEU A 114 14.36 2.25 4.28
CA LEU A 114 13.62 3.25 3.51
C LEU A 114 14.59 4.25 2.86
N CYS A 115 15.62 4.70 3.57
CA CYS A 115 16.67 5.54 3.00
C CYS A 115 17.33 4.87 1.81
N LEU A 116 17.74 3.61 1.95
CA LEU A 116 18.34 2.85 0.86
C LEU A 116 17.39 2.69 -0.33
N PHE A 117 16.12 2.36 -0.05
CA PHE A 117 15.09 2.25 -1.08
C PHE A 117 14.91 3.57 -1.85
N TYR A 118 14.77 4.70 -1.14
CA TYR A 118 14.59 6.00 -1.79
C TYR A 118 15.85 6.48 -2.49
N PHE A 119 17.04 6.14 -1.99
CA PHE A 119 18.31 6.40 -2.66
C PHE A 119 18.35 5.72 -4.05
N PHE A 120 18.07 4.41 -4.12
CA PHE A 120 18.00 3.71 -5.40
C PHE A 120 16.83 4.17 -6.28
N SER A 121 15.70 4.50 -5.68
CA SER A 121 14.56 5.06 -6.41
C SER A 121 14.89 6.41 -7.05
N CYS A 122 15.74 7.20 -6.41
CA CYS A 122 16.19 8.49 -6.92
C CYS A 122 16.99 8.36 -8.22
N ALA A 123 17.75 7.27 -8.40
CA ALA A 123 18.45 6.99 -9.64
C ALA A 123 17.51 6.74 -10.83
N LEU A 124 16.28 6.24 -10.57
CA LEU A 124 15.30 5.92 -11.60
C LEU A 124 14.26 7.04 -11.80
N TYR A 125 13.85 7.68 -10.71
CA TYR A 125 12.76 8.66 -10.68
C TYR A 125 13.09 9.85 -9.77
N PRO A 126 14.16 10.61 -10.04
CA PRO A 126 14.67 11.66 -9.14
C PRO A 126 13.61 12.72 -8.83
N THR A 127 12.91 13.20 -9.85
CA THR A 127 11.88 14.23 -9.68
C THR A 127 10.68 13.74 -8.87
N ALA A 128 10.29 12.47 -9.03
CA ALA A 128 9.19 11.88 -8.29
C ALA A 128 9.56 11.72 -6.80
N VAL A 129 10.75 11.25 -6.50
CA VAL A 129 11.27 11.11 -5.12
C VAL A 129 11.37 12.48 -4.45
N LEU A 130 12.04 13.45 -5.10
CA LEU A 130 12.21 14.78 -4.54
C LEU A 130 10.87 15.46 -4.24
N ARG A 131 9.94 15.45 -5.21
CA ARG A 131 8.58 16.00 -5.02
C ARG A 131 7.83 15.30 -3.87
N ALA A 132 7.98 13.97 -3.74
CA ALA A 132 7.35 13.22 -2.65
C ALA A 132 7.91 13.61 -1.27
N LEU A 133 9.22 13.82 -1.16
CA LEU A 133 9.86 14.28 0.07
C LEU A 133 9.41 15.70 0.43
N VAL A 134 9.48 16.64 -0.51
CA VAL A 134 9.04 18.03 -0.31
C VAL A 134 7.57 18.09 0.14
N TRP A 135 6.70 17.32 -0.53
CA TRP A 135 5.28 17.25 -0.15
C TRP A 135 5.09 16.74 1.28
N ASN A 136 5.81 15.69 1.68
CA ASN A 136 5.71 15.15 3.04
C ASN A 136 6.25 16.10 4.11
N ILE A 137 7.29 16.89 3.79
CA ILE A 137 7.78 17.95 4.67
C ILE A 137 6.69 19.01 4.87
N TRP A 138 6.09 19.49 3.78
CA TRP A 138 5.03 20.49 3.83
C TRP A 138 3.79 19.99 4.57
N MET A 139 3.37 18.74 4.32
CA MET A 139 2.20 18.12 4.93
C MET A 139 2.48 17.54 6.32
N PHE A 140 3.71 17.62 6.82
CA PHE A 140 4.10 17.01 8.10
C PHE A 140 3.18 17.38 9.27
N PRO A 141 2.82 18.67 9.50
CA PRO A 141 1.91 19.03 10.60
C PRO A 141 0.54 18.35 10.47
N LYS A 142 -0.05 18.33 9.26
CA LYS A 142 -1.34 17.68 8.99
C LYS A 142 -1.23 16.17 9.21
N THR A 143 -0.16 15.54 8.72
CA THR A 143 0.11 14.12 8.91
C THR A 143 0.25 13.77 10.39
N MET A 144 0.92 14.61 11.20
CA MET A 144 1.06 14.41 12.65
C MET A 144 -0.28 14.55 13.38
N ASN A 145 -1.16 15.43 12.96
CA ASN A 145 -2.51 15.51 13.50
C ASN A 145 -3.31 14.23 13.20
N LYS A 146 -3.28 13.73 11.96
CA LYS A 146 -3.88 12.44 11.59
C LYS A 146 -3.25 11.29 12.37
N ARG A 147 -1.92 11.29 12.56
CA ARG A 147 -1.22 10.32 13.39
C ARG A 147 -1.79 10.27 14.81
N ARG A 148 -1.99 11.40 15.45
CA ARG A 148 -2.54 11.45 16.82
C ARG A 148 -3.89 10.72 16.91
N LEU A 149 -4.76 10.89 15.92
CA LEU A 149 -6.05 10.20 15.87
C LEU A 149 -5.88 8.68 15.71
N VAL A 150 -5.04 8.23 14.76
CA VAL A 150 -4.78 6.81 14.54
C VAL A 150 -4.17 6.16 15.77
N GLN A 151 -3.15 6.79 16.38
CA GLN A 151 -2.43 6.23 17.52
C GLN A 151 -3.32 6.17 18.79
N ARG A 152 -4.27 7.10 18.97
CA ARG A 152 -5.26 7.02 20.05
C ARG A 152 -6.21 5.83 19.90
N GLY A 153 -6.57 5.48 18.66
CA GLY A 153 -7.44 4.34 18.37
C GLY A 153 -6.71 2.99 18.32
N ARG A 154 -5.38 2.98 18.46
CA ARG A 154 -4.55 1.78 18.33
C ARG A 154 -4.84 0.79 19.45
N LYS A 155 -5.05 -0.48 19.06
CA LYS A 155 -5.20 -1.63 19.97
C LYS A 155 -4.08 -2.65 19.82
N LEU A 156 -3.49 -2.75 18.61
CA LEU A 156 -2.41 -3.68 18.31
C LEU A 156 -1.10 -2.93 18.14
N ASP A 157 -0.02 -3.50 18.64
CA ASP A 157 1.33 -3.02 18.38
C ASP A 157 1.83 -3.48 17.00
N ASP A 158 2.88 -2.83 16.50
CA ASP A 158 3.44 -3.18 15.20
C ASP A 158 4.11 -4.56 15.20
N THR A 159 4.62 -5.03 16.34
CA THR A 159 5.29 -6.32 16.45
C THR A 159 4.28 -7.43 16.23
N THR A 160 3.13 -7.35 16.91
CA THR A 160 2.01 -8.27 16.71
C THR A 160 1.51 -8.24 15.27
N LEU A 161 1.41 -7.04 14.70
CA LEU A 161 1.01 -6.86 13.31
C LEU A 161 2.00 -7.54 12.35
N PHE A 162 3.29 -7.31 12.52
CA PHE A 162 4.33 -7.89 11.67
C PHE A 162 4.41 -9.41 11.80
N GLN A 163 4.26 -9.97 12.99
CA GLN A 163 4.25 -11.42 13.21
C GLN A 163 3.01 -12.09 12.60
N THR A 164 1.86 -11.43 12.67
CA THR A 164 0.59 -12.01 12.20
C THR A 164 0.40 -11.92 10.69
N ILE A 165 0.83 -10.82 10.08
CA ILE A 165 0.50 -10.47 8.70
C ILE A 165 1.69 -10.56 7.76
N TRP A 166 2.86 -10.17 8.21
CA TRP A 166 4.10 -10.18 7.42
C TRP A 166 4.82 -11.50 7.61
N ARG A 167 4.28 -12.55 6.98
CA ARG A 167 4.88 -13.89 7.03
C ARG A 167 6.14 -14.01 6.16
N ASP A 168 6.37 -13.05 5.26
CA ASP A 168 7.53 -13.08 4.39
C ASP A 168 8.74 -12.48 5.10
N PRO A 169 9.93 -13.10 4.95
CA PRO A 169 11.17 -12.52 5.47
C PRO A 169 11.38 -11.11 4.93
N PRO A 170 11.89 -10.18 5.75
CA PRO A 170 12.14 -8.80 5.32
C PRO A 170 12.93 -8.66 4.01
N LEU A 171 13.88 -9.56 3.76
CA LEU A 171 14.67 -9.58 2.51
C LEU A 171 13.83 -9.87 1.28
N ILE A 172 12.84 -10.75 1.37
CA ILE A 172 11.93 -11.03 0.26
C ILE A 172 11.04 -9.81 -0.03
N TYR A 173 10.59 -9.11 1.00
CA TYR A 173 9.84 -7.87 0.83
C TYR A 173 10.65 -6.84 0.02
N TYR A 174 11.94 -6.65 0.36
CA TYR A 174 12.81 -5.74 -0.36
C TYR A 174 13.09 -6.21 -1.78
N TYR A 175 13.29 -7.50 -2.01
CA TYR A 175 13.42 -8.07 -3.33
C TYR A 175 12.19 -7.75 -4.21
N TYR A 176 10.98 -7.97 -3.70
CA TYR A 176 9.75 -7.63 -4.42
C TYR A 176 9.57 -6.13 -4.60
N LEU A 177 9.98 -5.32 -3.64
CA LEU A 177 9.97 -3.87 -3.76
C LEU A 177 10.89 -3.40 -4.89
N PHE A 178 12.12 -3.92 -4.96
CA PHE A 178 13.05 -3.63 -6.06
C PHE A 178 12.60 -4.24 -7.39
N LYS A 179 12.02 -5.42 -7.38
CA LYS A 179 11.46 -6.05 -8.57
C LYS A 179 10.28 -5.25 -9.12
N SER A 180 9.43 -4.68 -8.29
CA SER A 180 8.33 -3.83 -8.72
C SER A 180 8.82 -2.57 -9.42
N LEU A 181 9.96 -1.99 -9.00
CA LEU A 181 10.58 -0.85 -9.67
C LEU A 181 11.01 -1.17 -11.11
N LYS A 182 11.45 -2.41 -11.38
CA LYS A 182 11.79 -2.86 -12.74
C LYS A 182 10.55 -3.19 -13.58
N PHE A 183 9.47 -3.69 -12.96
CA PHE A 183 8.27 -4.13 -13.66
C PHE A 183 7.48 -2.99 -14.30
N TYR A 184 7.45 -1.81 -13.69
CA TYR A 184 6.82 -0.62 -14.27
C TYR A 184 7.55 -0.07 -15.50
N ARG A 185 8.75 -0.58 -15.80
CA ARG A 185 9.54 -0.12 -16.95
C ARG A 185 9.25 -0.88 -18.26
N HIS A 186 8.69 -2.10 -18.16
CA HIS A 186 8.44 -2.99 -19.31
C HIS A 186 7.18 -3.83 -19.06
N GLU A 187 6.00 -3.27 -19.25
CA GLU A 187 4.85 -4.05 -19.68
C GLU A 187 4.66 -3.80 -21.18
N PRO A 188 4.93 -4.80 -22.04
CA PRO A 188 4.35 -4.79 -23.35
C PRO A 188 2.84 -4.83 -23.13
N SER A 189 2.12 -3.99 -23.87
CA SER A 189 0.67 -3.99 -23.99
C SER A 189 0.20 -5.42 -24.24
N LEU A 190 -0.28 -6.10 -23.21
CA LEU A 190 -1.11 -7.29 -23.39
C LEU A 190 -2.49 -6.82 -23.88
N VAL A 191 -2.52 -6.35 -25.11
CA VAL A 191 -3.71 -6.41 -25.94
C VAL A 191 -3.74 -7.84 -26.48
N GLU A 192 -4.13 -8.80 -25.66
CA GLU A 192 -4.71 -10.00 -26.21
C GLU A 192 -6.13 -9.65 -26.63
N THR A 193 -6.26 -9.43 -27.93
CA THR A 193 -7.49 -9.65 -28.66
C THR A 193 -7.94 -11.07 -28.40
N ASN A 194 -8.86 -11.26 -27.49
CA ASN A 194 -9.70 -12.45 -27.47
C ASN A 194 -11.14 -12.03 -27.70
N HIS A 195 -11.53 -12.29 -28.95
CA HIS A 195 -12.90 -12.47 -29.37
C HIS A 195 -13.65 -13.39 -28.40
N TYR A 196 -14.70 -12.87 -27.78
CA TYR A 196 -16.00 -13.54 -27.60
C TYR A 196 -17.05 -12.45 -27.39
#